data_1004a41e5f9048493a773d0bca2c443f
#
_entry.id   1004a41e5f9048493a773d0bca2c443f
#
_cell.length_a   1.000
_cell.length_b   1.000
_cell.length_c   1.000
_cell.angle_alpha   90.00
_cell.angle_beta   90.00
_cell.angle_gamma   90.00
#
_symmetry.space_group_name_H-M   'P 1'
#
loop_
_entity.id
_entity.type
_entity.pdbx_description
1 polymer ?
#
loop_
_entity_poly.entity_id
_entity_poly.type
_entity_poly.pdbx_seq_one_letter_code
_entity_poly.pdbx_strand_id
1 'polypeptide(L)'
;MRGRAAGATLLVLTLIGPVKPADAQTGVREVAATGRGVIPLQTRLRYSNMIVLPDGEEILDVICGDKDFWVISAVQNVAHVKPAKASAETNLNLVTARGTIYSFLLSEKSGAPAAQAAPDLKVYVTADPGMPAGRQKYFSAAEVDRLQAELTEAREATTQAEVRARELIAAAKQEVPTLMQFPYAPVKYERPFLVRAMWHDGQFTYLQTDARELPALYEEKD
;
A
#
# COMPACT_ATOMS: atom_id res chain seq x y z
N MET A 1 71.51 -20.45 57.38
CA MET A 1 70.75 -21.26 56.35
C MET A 1 69.95 -20.31 55.48
N ARG A 2 70.24 -20.30 54.19
CA ARG A 2 69.81 -19.29 53.21
C ARG A 2 68.46 -19.77 52.64
N GLY A 3 67.35 -18.96 52.85
CA GLY A 3 66.08 -19.15 52.16
C GLY A 3 65.95 -18.19 50.97
N ARG A 4 65.91 -18.72 49.74
CA ARG A 4 65.70 -17.98 48.51
C ARG A 4 64.20 -17.82 48.31
N ALA A 5 63.72 -16.58 48.25
CA ALA A 5 62.38 -16.23 47.80
C ALA A 5 62.36 -16.17 46.28
N ALA A 6 61.56 -16.99 45.63
CA ALA A 6 61.30 -16.96 44.20
C ALA A 6 60.12 -15.99 43.92
N GLY A 7 60.42 -14.90 43.23
CA GLY A 7 59.38 -13.96 42.74
C GLY A 7 58.76 -14.49 41.47
N ALA A 8 57.47 -14.69 41.46
CA ALA A 8 56.68 -15.02 40.28
C ALA A 8 56.25 -13.71 39.54
N THR A 9 56.85 -13.45 38.39
CA THR A 9 56.47 -12.35 37.54
C THR A 9 55.25 -12.77 36.72
N LEU A 10 54.09 -12.15 36.96
CA LEU A 10 52.84 -12.35 36.20
C LEU A 10 52.88 -11.50 34.92
N LEU A 11 53.07 -12.17 33.77
CA LEU A 11 53.03 -11.54 32.45
C LEU A 11 51.57 -11.39 31.98
N VAL A 12 51.00 -10.18 32.11
CA VAL A 12 49.66 -9.88 31.58
C VAL A 12 49.79 -9.61 30.06
N LEU A 13 49.41 -10.58 29.27
CA LEU A 13 49.35 -10.49 27.82
C LEU A 13 47.99 -9.85 27.43
N THR A 14 47.96 -8.53 27.19
CA THR A 14 46.77 -7.86 26.61
C THR A 14 46.64 -8.21 25.14
N LEU A 15 45.65 -9.04 24.81
CA LEU A 15 45.21 -9.27 23.43
C LEU A 15 44.51 -8.03 22.88
N ILE A 16 45.23 -7.17 22.21
CA ILE A 16 44.64 -6.12 21.35
C ILE A 16 44.21 -6.81 20.05
N GLY A 17 42.93 -7.19 19.95
CA GLY A 17 42.35 -7.69 18.72
C GLY A 17 42.40 -6.58 17.64
N PRO A 18 42.51 -6.95 16.35
CA PRO A 18 42.48 -5.96 15.27
C PRO A 18 41.12 -5.24 15.25
N VAL A 19 41.17 -3.94 15.57
CA VAL A 19 40.02 -3.05 15.31
C VAL A 19 39.89 -2.98 13.78
N LYS A 20 38.85 -3.64 13.23
CA LYS A 20 38.47 -3.41 11.83
C LYS A 20 38.25 -1.91 11.62
N PRO A 21 38.95 -1.26 10.66
CA PRO A 21 38.58 0.08 10.29
C PRO A 21 37.12 0.01 9.81
N ALA A 22 36.24 0.76 10.43
CA ALA A 22 34.92 1.01 9.88
C ALA A 22 35.18 1.65 8.50
N ASP A 23 34.73 1.00 7.42
CA ASP A 23 34.68 1.58 6.10
C ASP A 23 33.87 2.90 6.21
N ALA A 24 34.59 3.99 6.36
CA ALA A 24 34.02 5.31 6.22
C ALA A 24 33.71 5.52 4.74
N GLN A 25 32.60 4.93 4.28
CA GLN A 25 31.99 5.34 3.02
C GLN A 25 31.64 6.81 3.19
N THR A 26 32.45 7.65 2.53
CA THR A 26 32.39 9.10 2.69
C THR A 26 30.99 9.61 2.37
N GLY A 27 30.21 9.93 3.41
CA GLY A 27 28.94 10.65 3.28
C GLY A 27 27.69 9.78 3.02
N VAL A 28 27.81 8.44 2.99
CA VAL A 28 26.62 7.55 2.89
C VAL A 28 26.50 6.73 4.16
N ARG A 29 25.34 6.75 4.77
CA ARG A 29 25.05 5.95 5.97
C ARG A 29 23.61 5.45 6.02
N GLU A 30 23.42 4.39 6.77
CA GLU A 30 22.12 3.81 7.08
C GLU A 30 21.78 4.05 8.55
N VAL A 31 20.54 4.40 8.84
CA VAL A 31 20.04 4.70 10.19
C VAL A 31 18.69 4.03 10.39
N ALA A 32 18.59 3.25 11.45
CA ALA A 32 17.29 2.73 11.89
C ALA A 32 16.46 3.86 12.52
N ALA A 33 15.27 4.09 11.99
CA ALA A 33 14.33 5.00 12.59
C ALA A 33 13.63 4.31 13.76
N THR A 34 13.86 4.80 14.97
CA THR A 34 13.00 4.46 16.10
C THR A 34 11.83 5.43 16.11
N GLY A 35 10.61 4.97 16.37
CA GLY A 35 9.39 5.78 16.25
C GLY A 35 9.32 7.04 17.15
N ARG A 36 10.34 7.29 17.97
CA ARG A 36 10.49 8.48 18.84
C ARG A 36 11.87 9.12 18.75
N GLY A 37 12.73 8.63 17.86
CA GLY A 37 14.09 9.11 17.70
C GLY A 37 14.18 10.34 16.81
N VAL A 38 15.18 11.18 17.07
CA VAL A 38 15.58 12.27 16.18
C VAL A 38 16.92 11.91 15.54
N ILE A 39 16.97 11.93 14.21
CA ILE A 39 18.14 11.55 13.42
C ILE A 39 18.98 12.81 13.17
N PRO A 40 20.23 12.88 13.63
CA PRO A 40 21.11 14.00 13.30
C PRO A 40 21.52 13.94 11.83
N LEU A 41 21.49 15.07 11.12
CA LEU A 41 21.94 15.21 9.74
C LEU A 41 23.00 16.33 9.67
N GLN A 42 24.22 15.95 9.30
CA GLN A 42 25.31 16.89 9.11
C GLN A 42 25.36 17.36 7.68
N THR A 43 25.31 18.66 7.48
CA THR A 43 25.31 19.28 6.15
C THR A 43 26.46 20.25 5.99
N ARG A 44 26.80 20.62 4.76
CA ARG A 44 27.75 21.69 4.44
C ARG A 44 27.23 22.56 3.32
N LEU A 45 27.60 23.84 3.33
CA LEU A 45 27.32 24.74 2.20
C LEU A 45 27.82 24.14 0.88
N ARG A 46 27.06 24.33 -0.18
CA ARG A 46 27.30 23.84 -1.56
C ARG A 46 27.06 22.33 -1.75
N TYR A 47 26.69 21.59 -0.70
CA TYR A 47 26.27 20.19 -0.82
C TYR A 47 24.75 20.06 -0.72
N SER A 48 24.22 19.06 -1.38
CA SER A 48 22.86 18.59 -1.20
C SER A 48 22.88 17.24 -0.51
N ASN A 49 22.14 17.12 0.56
CA ASN A 49 22.00 15.91 1.34
C ASN A 49 20.72 15.20 0.90
N MET A 50 20.77 13.91 0.70
CA MET A 50 19.62 13.09 0.33
C MET A 50 19.20 12.22 1.51
N ILE A 51 17.92 12.24 1.84
CA ILE A 51 17.27 11.35 2.81
C ILE A 51 16.39 10.39 2.02
N VAL A 52 16.59 9.10 2.16
CA VAL A 52 15.77 8.06 1.53
C VAL A 52 15.02 7.33 2.64
N LEU A 53 13.71 7.50 2.68
CA LEU A 53 12.83 6.78 3.60
C LEU A 53 12.60 5.33 3.13
N PRO A 54 12.13 4.44 4.00
CA PRO A 54 11.82 3.06 3.65
C PRO A 54 10.86 2.94 2.47
N ASP A 55 10.95 1.84 1.73
CA ASP A 55 10.04 1.55 0.63
C ASP A 55 8.58 1.55 1.10
N GLY A 56 7.73 2.18 0.29
CA GLY A 56 6.32 2.33 0.58
C GLY A 56 5.97 3.45 1.57
N GLU A 57 6.95 4.25 2.02
CA GLU A 57 6.71 5.55 2.67
C GLU A 57 6.67 6.65 1.62
N GLU A 58 5.56 7.39 1.54
CA GLU A 58 5.41 8.55 0.67
C GLU A 58 5.35 9.81 1.52
N ILE A 59 6.23 10.77 1.27
CA ILE A 59 6.30 12.05 1.99
C ILE A 59 5.16 12.94 1.49
N LEU A 60 4.24 13.27 2.38
CA LEU A 60 3.12 14.16 2.08
C LEU A 60 3.38 15.59 2.52
N ASP A 61 4.12 15.78 3.62
CA ASP A 61 4.40 17.10 4.17
C ASP A 61 5.82 17.19 4.70
N VAL A 62 6.38 18.41 4.59
CA VAL A 62 7.74 18.76 5.00
C VAL A 62 7.68 19.97 5.91
N ILE A 63 7.93 19.76 7.20
CA ILE A 63 7.89 20.79 8.22
C ILE A 63 9.31 21.10 8.68
N CYS A 64 9.79 22.28 8.34
CA CYS A 64 11.10 22.79 8.75
C CYS A 64 10.92 23.99 9.69
N GLY A 65 11.69 24.01 10.77
CA GLY A 65 11.62 25.09 11.77
C GLY A 65 12.12 26.44 11.24
N ASP A 66 13.14 26.44 10.39
CA ASP A 66 13.69 27.65 9.77
C ASP A 66 13.83 27.49 8.25
N LYS A 67 12.82 27.93 7.52
CA LYS A 67 12.74 27.80 6.05
C LYS A 67 13.68 28.77 5.31
N ASP A 68 14.12 29.85 5.94
CA ASP A 68 14.95 30.85 5.29
C ASP A 68 16.43 30.42 5.23
N PHE A 69 16.80 29.46 6.04
CA PHE A 69 18.15 28.92 6.11
C PHE A 69 18.33 27.58 5.41
N TRP A 70 17.23 26.97 4.94
CA TRP A 70 17.22 25.65 4.36
C TRP A 70 16.36 25.59 3.10
N VAL A 71 16.88 24.98 2.04
CA VAL A 71 16.12 24.61 0.85
C VAL A 71 15.84 23.12 0.91
N ILE A 72 14.55 22.77 0.98
CA ILE A 72 14.12 21.38 1.11
C ILE A 72 13.09 21.08 0.03
N SER A 73 13.25 19.92 -0.61
CA SER A 73 12.27 19.39 -1.56
C SER A 73 12.10 17.89 -1.29
N ALA A 74 10.88 17.38 -1.51
CA ALA A 74 10.59 15.97 -1.36
C ALA A 74 9.79 15.45 -2.55
N VAL A 75 10.10 14.21 -2.95
CA VAL A 75 9.37 13.49 -4.00
C VAL A 75 9.30 12.02 -3.58
N GLN A 76 8.10 11.48 -3.50
CA GLN A 76 7.86 10.10 -3.05
C GLN A 76 8.50 9.84 -1.68
N ASN A 77 9.44 8.92 -1.57
CA ASN A 77 10.15 8.58 -0.33
C ASN A 77 11.52 9.27 -0.21
N VAL A 78 11.84 10.23 -1.06
CA VAL A 78 13.14 10.92 -1.08
C VAL A 78 12.98 12.39 -0.74
N ALA A 79 13.74 12.88 0.23
CA ALA A 79 13.89 14.30 0.51
C ALA A 79 15.31 14.79 0.24
N HIS A 80 15.43 15.98 -0.36
CA HIS A 80 16.67 16.69 -0.56
C HIS A 80 16.75 17.87 0.39
N VAL A 81 17.86 17.99 1.11
CA VAL A 81 18.12 19.05 2.09
C VAL A 81 19.40 19.77 1.72
N LYS A 82 19.33 21.09 1.60
CA LYS A 82 20.48 21.93 1.26
C LYS A 82 20.51 23.15 2.19
N PRO A 83 21.61 23.37 2.94
CA PRO A 83 21.77 24.59 3.70
C PRO A 83 21.96 25.81 2.80
N ALA A 84 21.26 26.89 3.09
CA ALA A 84 21.39 28.18 2.41
C ALA A 84 22.35 29.13 3.13
N LYS A 85 22.54 28.96 4.44
CA LYS A 85 23.40 29.82 5.28
C LYS A 85 24.32 28.99 6.17
N ALA A 86 25.47 29.56 6.48
CA ALA A 86 26.45 28.94 7.37
C ALA A 86 25.95 28.90 8.82
N SER A 87 26.40 27.91 9.59
CA SER A 87 26.11 27.70 10.99
C SER A 87 24.62 27.60 11.30
N ALA A 88 23.80 27.21 10.31
CA ALA A 88 22.38 27.00 10.48
C ALA A 88 22.09 25.69 11.21
N GLU A 89 21.18 25.75 12.15
CA GLU A 89 20.68 24.58 12.90
C GLU A 89 19.15 24.65 12.99
N THR A 90 18.46 23.57 12.67
CA THR A 90 16.98 23.49 12.80
C THR A 90 16.52 22.04 12.84
N ASN A 91 15.23 21.83 13.13
CA ASN A 91 14.60 20.55 13.00
C ASN A 91 13.84 20.42 11.65
N LEU A 92 13.76 19.19 11.17
CA LEU A 92 12.99 18.81 10.00
C LEU A 92 12.12 17.61 10.35
N ASN A 93 10.82 17.70 10.08
CA ASN A 93 9.90 16.58 10.19
C ASN A 93 9.33 16.23 8.81
N LEU A 94 9.46 14.98 8.42
CA LEU A 94 8.85 14.42 7.22
C LEU A 94 7.64 13.59 7.63
N VAL A 95 6.46 14.00 7.19
CA VAL A 95 5.19 13.32 7.48
C VAL A 95 4.83 12.48 6.27
N THR A 96 4.58 11.19 6.49
CA THR A 96 4.30 10.25 5.39
C THR A 96 2.83 9.87 5.30
N ALA A 97 2.43 9.31 4.16
CA ALA A 97 1.08 8.81 3.89
C ALA A 97 0.64 7.74 4.89
N ARG A 98 1.58 6.97 5.45
CA ARG A 98 1.30 5.98 6.50
C ARG A 98 1.10 6.61 7.88
N GLY A 99 1.31 7.92 8.01
CA GLY A 99 1.22 8.65 9.27
C GLY A 99 2.46 8.48 10.15
N THR A 100 3.56 8.02 9.57
CA THR A 100 4.86 8.00 10.24
C THR A 100 5.47 9.39 10.16
N ILE A 101 6.08 9.84 11.26
CA ILE A 101 6.83 11.10 11.30
C ILE A 101 8.29 10.78 11.51
N TYR A 102 9.13 11.15 10.53
CA TYR A 102 10.57 11.03 10.61
C TYR A 102 11.15 12.40 11.00
N SER A 103 11.78 12.48 12.17
CA SER A 103 12.34 13.72 12.71
C SER A 103 13.84 13.76 12.53
N PHE A 104 14.37 14.89 12.05
CA PHE A 104 15.79 15.12 11.84
C PHE A 104 16.20 16.40 12.56
N LEU A 105 17.46 16.41 13.04
CA LEU A 105 18.15 17.60 13.51
C LEU A 105 19.19 17.97 12.45
N LEU A 106 18.96 19.04 11.73
CA LEU A 106 19.83 19.54 10.68
C LEU A 106 20.91 20.46 11.29
N SER A 107 22.18 20.21 10.97
CA SER A 107 23.29 21.05 11.43
C SER A 107 24.23 21.34 10.25
N GLU A 108 24.48 22.62 9.98
CA GLU A 108 25.45 23.07 9.00
C GLU A 108 26.83 23.19 9.65
N LYS A 109 27.86 22.51 9.10
CA LYS A 109 29.20 22.36 9.70
C LYS A 109 30.34 22.83 8.78
N SER A 110 30.13 23.78 7.87
CA SER A 110 31.19 24.29 6.97
C SER A 110 32.37 24.92 7.72
N GLY A 111 32.12 25.49 8.90
CA GLY A 111 33.15 26.08 9.73
C GLY A 111 34.02 25.08 10.50
N ALA A 112 33.63 23.81 10.56
CA ALA A 112 34.40 22.78 11.25
C ALA A 112 35.45 22.14 10.35
N PRO A 113 36.60 21.64 10.89
CA PRO A 113 37.61 20.92 10.12
C PRO A 113 36.97 19.73 9.39
N ALA A 114 37.40 19.48 8.13
CA ALA A 114 36.83 18.46 7.27
C ALA A 114 36.87 17.04 7.87
N ALA A 115 37.86 16.74 8.70
CA ALA A 115 38.01 15.47 9.38
C ALA A 115 36.95 15.23 10.51
N GLN A 116 36.32 16.30 11.00
CA GLN A 116 35.35 16.23 12.10
C GLN A 116 33.90 16.45 11.66
N ALA A 117 33.68 16.83 10.41
CA ALA A 117 32.37 17.22 9.91
C ALA A 117 32.19 16.85 8.44
N ALA A 118 32.39 15.57 8.10
CA ALA A 118 32.01 15.06 6.79
C ALA A 118 30.48 15.21 6.60
N PRO A 119 30.01 15.78 5.47
CA PRO A 119 28.59 15.90 5.25
C PRO A 119 27.94 14.53 5.01
N ASP A 120 26.73 14.34 5.49
CA ASP A 120 25.88 13.22 5.15
C ASP A 120 25.35 13.42 3.72
N LEU A 121 26.02 12.89 2.72
CA LEU A 121 25.56 13.04 1.32
C LEU A 121 24.29 12.24 1.05
N LYS A 122 24.16 11.07 1.68
CA LYS A 122 23.00 10.21 1.54
C LYS A 122 22.74 9.42 2.84
N VAL A 123 21.52 9.51 3.35
CA VAL A 123 21.08 8.79 4.54
C VAL A 123 19.93 7.89 4.14
N TYR A 124 20.13 6.58 4.25
CA TYR A 124 19.07 5.61 4.15
C TYR A 124 18.45 5.40 5.53
N VAL A 125 17.16 5.62 5.60
CA VAL A 125 16.39 5.35 6.83
C VAL A 125 15.76 3.97 6.68
N THR A 126 16.05 3.06 7.61
CA THR A 126 15.41 1.75 7.67
C THR A 126 14.27 1.76 8.68
N ALA A 127 13.20 1.03 8.36
CA ALA A 127 12.07 0.87 9.26
C ALA A 127 12.48 0.09 10.51
N ASP A 128 11.98 0.51 11.67
CA ASP A 128 12.07 -0.29 12.89
C ASP A 128 11.29 -1.61 12.67
N PRO A 129 11.91 -2.79 12.86
CA PRO A 129 11.24 -4.08 12.75
C PRO A 129 10.01 -4.24 13.66
N GLY A 130 9.93 -3.43 14.72
CA GLY A 130 8.80 -3.38 15.65
C GLY A 130 7.65 -2.47 15.22
N MET A 131 7.81 -1.67 14.17
CA MET A 131 6.71 -0.86 13.64
C MET A 131 5.84 -1.70 12.70
N PRO A 132 4.56 -1.91 13.03
CA PRO A 132 3.67 -2.58 12.10
C PRO A 132 3.59 -1.79 10.79
N ALA A 133 3.69 -2.49 9.65
CA ALA A 133 3.45 -1.90 8.35
C ALA A 133 1.99 -1.37 8.32
N GLY A 134 1.83 -0.10 8.66
CA GLY A 134 0.53 0.55 8.79
C GLY A 134 -0.16 0.65 7.42
N ARG A 135 -1.49 0.56 7.42
CA ARG A 135 -2.28 1.00 6.27
C ARG A 135 -2.05 2.49 6.05
N GLN A 136 -2.08 2.92 4.79
CA GLN A 136 -2.07 4.33 4.45
C GLN A 136 -3.14 5.08 5.25
N LYS A 137 -2.73 6.09 6.03
CA LYS A 137 -3.62 6.88 6.89
C LYS A 137 -4.01 8.22 6.28
N TYR A 138 -3.12 8.75 5.45
CA TYR A 138 -3.31 10.03 4.79
C TYR A 138 -3.22 9.84 3.28
N PHE A 139 -4.02 10.59 2.56
CA PHE A 139 -4.04 10.63 1.11
C PHE A 139 -3.78 12.07 0.68
N SER A 140 -3.10 12.26 -0.44
CA SER A 140 -3.00 13.59 -1.04
C SER A 140 -4.37 14.04 -1.54
N ALA A 141 -4.61 15.36 -1.64
CA ALA A 141 -5.86 15.87 -2.19
C ALA A 141 -6.13 15.32 -3.59
N ALA A 142 -5.10 15.25 -4.44
CA ALA A 142 -5.20 14.71 -5.80
C ALA A 142 -5.61 13.21 -5.82
N GLU A 143 -5.13 12.43 -4.88
CA GLU A 143 -5.51 11.02 -4.73
C GLU A 143 -6.97 10.88 -4.30
N VAL A 144 -7.43 11.71 -3.37
CA VAL A 144 -8.83 11.74 -2.93
C VAL A 144 -9.75 12.11 -4.09
N ASP A 145 -9.40 13.16 -4.86
CA ASP A 145 -10.17 13.59 -6.02
C ASP A 145 -10.25 12.48 -7.08
N ARG A 146 -9.14 11.80 -7.35
CA ARG A 146 -9.11 10.65 -8.28
C ARG A 146 -10.04 9.53 -7.82
N LEU A 147 -9.93 9.10 -6.56
CA LEU A 147 -10.76 8.03 -6.00
C LEU A 147 -12.24 8.40 -5.99
N GLN A 148 -12.58 9.68 -5.77
CA GLN A 148 -13.96 10.17 -5.84
C GLN A 148 -14.50 10.13 -7.28
N ALA A 149 -13.68 10.50 -8.27
CA ALA A 149 -14.06 10.41 -9.67
C ALA A 149 -14.30 8.95 -10.09
N GLU A 150 -13.39 8.04 -9.76
CA GLU A 150 -13.53 6.60 -10.02
C GLU A 150 -14.80 6.01 -9.36
N LEU A 151 -15.09 6.41 -8.13
CA LEU A 151 -16.29 5.98 -7.42
C LEU A 151 -17.58 6.48 -8.11
N THR A 152 -17.57 7.72 -8.58
CA THR A 152 -18.72 8.31 -9.30
C THR A 152 -18.96 7.56 -10.61
N GLU A 153 -17.92 7.34 -11.39
CA GLU A 153 -17.99 6.59 -12.66
C GLU A 153 -18.52 5.15 -12.45
N ALA A 154 -18.00 4.45 -11.43
CA ALA A 154 -18.45 3.10 -11.10
C ALA A 154 -19.93 3.07 -10.68
N ARG A 155 -20.41 4.06 -9.95
CA ARG A 155 -21.83 4.18 -9.59
C ARG A 155 -22.73 4.43 -10.80
N GLU A 156 -22.31 5.31 -11.70
CA GLU A 156 -23.04 5.60 -12.94
C GLU A 156 -23.11 4.35 -13.83
N ALA A 157 -21.99 3.62 -13.99
CA ALA A 157 -21.95 2.36 -14.75
C ALA A 157 -22.90 1.31 -14.15
N THR A 158 -22.95 1.19 -12.83
CA THR A 158 -23.86 0.28 -12.11
C THR A 158 -25.33 0.66 -12.40
N THR A 159 -25.67 1.94 -12.25
CA THR A 159 -27.01 2.44 -12.51
C THR A 159 -27.46 2.16 -13.96
N GLN A 160 -26.57 2.41 -14.92
CA GLN A 160 -26.85 2.13 -16.35
C GLN A 160 -27.02 0.62 -16.62
N ALA A 161 -26.24 -0.24 -15.94
CA ALA A 161 -26.39 -1.68 -16.06
C ALA A 161 -27.74 -2.17 -15.52
N GLU A 162 -28.18 -1.63 -14.37
CA GLU A 162 -29.48 -1.93 -13.80
C GLU A 162 -30.64 -1.49 -14.70
N VAL A 163 -30.55 -0.30 -15.29
CA VAL A 163 -31.57 0.19 -16.23
C VAL A 163 -31.68 -0.76 -17.42
N ARG A 164 -30.53 -1.08 -18.06
CA ARG A 164 -30.50 -2.01 -19.19
C ARG A 164 -31.06 -3.39 -18.83
N ALA A 165 -30.73 -3.91 -17.65
CA ALA A 165 -31.25 -5.18 -17.18
C ALA A 165 -32.78 -5.15 -17.02
N ARG A 166 -33.33 -4.06 -16.47
CA ARG A 166 -34.78 -3.87 -16.33
C ARG A 166 -35.48 -3.80 -17.70
N GLU A 167 -34.90 -3.08 -18.67
CA GLU A 167 -35.41 -3.00 -20.03
C GLU A 167 -35.42 -4.35 -20.73
N LEU A 168 -34.35 -5.14 -20.61
CA LEU A 168 -34.29 -6.50 -21.15
C LEU A 168 -35.32 -7.43 -20.53
N ILE A 169 -35.51 -7.36 -19.21
CA ILE A 169 -36.56 -8.14 -18.51
C ILE A 169 -37.95 -7.70 -18.97
N ALA A 170 -38.18 -6.41 -19.15
CA ALA A 170 -39.46 -5.90 -19.63
C ALA A 170 -39.75 -6.35 -21.06
N ALA A 171 -38.78 -6.26 -21.94
CA ALA A 171 -38.90 -6.78 -23.32
C ALA A 171 -39.16 -8.28 -23.35
N ALA A 172 -38.41 -9.08 -22.57
CA ALA A 172 -38.63 -10.52 -22.48
C ALA A 172 -40.04 -10.86 -21.97
N LYS A 173 -40.55 -10.15 -20.97
CA LYS A 173 -41.91 -10.34 -20.46
C LYS A 173 -43.00 -10.04 -21.50
N GLN A 174 -42.75 -9.15 -22.46
CA GLN A 174 -43.67 -8.87 -23.54
C GLN A 174 -43.56 -9.89 -24.66
N GLU A 175 -42.35 -10.35 -24.98
CA GLU A 175 -42.09 -11.27 -26.10
C GLU A 175 -42.46 -12.72 -25.76
N VAL A 176 -42.05 -13.23 -24.62
CA VAL A 176 -42.24 -14.63 -24.21
C VAL A 176 -43.68 -15.10 -24.33
N PRO A 177 -44.72 -14.34 -23.87
CA PRO A 177 -46.12 -14.77 -24.04
C PRO A 177 -46.57 -14.92 -25.48
N THR A 178 -45.99 -14.16 -26.43
CA THR A 178 -46.36 -14.21 -27.85
C THR A 178 -45.79 -15.47 -28.56
N LEU A 179 -44.71 -16.01 -28.02
CA LEU A 179 -44.08 -17.23 -28.52
C LEU A 179 -44.74 -18.50 -27.98
N MET A 180 -45.48 -18.41 -26.88
CA MET A 180 -46.12 -19.56 -26.22
C MET A 180 -47.35 -20.02 -26.96
N GLN A 181 -47.37 -21.30 -27.37
CA GLN A 181 -48.50 -21.96 -28.00
C GLN A 181 -49.03 -23.06 -27.09
N PHE A 182 -50.36 -23.13 -26.98
CA PHE A 182 -51.08 -24.08 -26.12
C PHE A 182 -51.95 -25.03 -26.94
N PRO A 183 -51.38 -25.79 -27.90
CA PRO A 183 -52.18 -26.66 -28.73
C PRO A 183 -52.61 -27.96 -28.06
N TYR A 184 -52.11 -28.19 -26.88
CA TYR A 184 -52.34 -29.46 -26.18
C TYR A 184 -53.67 -29.48 -25.42
N ALA A 185 -54.53 -30.47 -25.74
CA ALA A 185 -55.75 -30.75 -25.07
C ALA A 185 -55.71 -32.11 -24.35
N PRO A 186 -56.25 -32.27 -23.16
CA PRO A 186 -56.29 -33.57 -22.51
C PRO A 186 -57.24 -34.51 -23.27
N VAL A 187 -56.73 -35.71 -23.59
CA VAL A 187 -57.56 -36.77 -24.23
C VAL A 187 -58.64 -37.32 -23.23
N LYS A 188 -58.32 -37.24 -21.93
CA LYS A 188 -59.25 -37.60 -20.84
C LYS A 188 -59.23 -36.48 -19.79
N TYR A 189 -60.41 -36.23 -19.20
CA TYR A 189 -60.53 -35.23 -18.13
C TYR A 189 -59.94 -35.68 -16.80
N GLU A 190 -59.50 -36.90 -16.66
CA GLU A 190 -58.70 -37.35 -15.54
C GLU A 190 -57.32 -36.71 -15.66
N ARG A 191 -56.82 -36.05 -14.60
CA ARG A 191 -55.50 -35.44 -14.59
C ARG A 191 -54.41 -36.51 -14.35
N PRO A 192 -53.97 -37.23 -15.39
CA PRO A 192 -52.90 -38.20 -15.25
C PRO A 192 -51.64 -37.41 -14.86
N PHE A 193 -50.89 -37.92 -13.94
CA PHE A 193 -49.60 -37.36 -13.50
C PHE A 193 -49.66 -35.93 -12.98
N LEU A 194 -50.84 -35.45 -12.54
CA LEU A 194 -51.01 -34.10 -11.94
C LEU A 194 -50.57 -32.97 -12.87
N VAL A 195 -50.63 -33.14 -14.19
CA VAL A 195 -50.29 -32.13 -15.19
C VAL A 195 -51.29 -30.97 -15.11
N ARG A 196 -50.80 -29.76 -14.90
CA ARG A 196 -51.56 -28.52 -14.86
C ARG A 196 -51.66 -27.81 -16.18
N ALA A 197 -50.52 -27.73 -16.89
CA ALA A 197 -50.44 -27.09 -18.18
C ALA A 197 -49.31 -27.69 -19.05
N MET A 198 -49.47 -27.61 -20.35
CA MET A 198 -48.49 -28.00 -21.35
C MET A 198 -48.53 -26.97 -22.47
N TRP A 199 -47.36 -26.51 -22.90
CA TRP A 199 -47.23 -25.54 -23.99
C TRP A 199 -45.87 -25.70 -24.64
N HIS A 200 -45.65 -25.03 -25.78
CA HIS A 200 -44.36 -24.94 -26.43
C HIS A 200 -44.11 -23.52 -26.96
N ASP A 201 -42.84 -23.18 -27.21
CA ASP A 201 -42.38 -21.92 -27.80
C ASP A 201 -41.89 -22.12 -29.27
N GLY A 202 -42.11 -23.29 -29.84
CA GLY A 202 -41.61 -23.68 -31.16
C GLY A 202 -40.27 -24.42 -31.10
N GLN A 203 -39.51 -24.28 -30.01
CA GLN A 203 -38.21 -24.92 -29.83
C GLN A 203 -38.24 -25.96 -28.69
N PHE A 204 -38.90 -25.63 -27.60
CA PHE A 204 -39.04 -26.49 -26.42
C PHE A 204 -40.52 -26.72 -26.06
N THR A 205 -40.79 -27.90 -25.48
CA THR A 205 -42.09 -28.22 -24.88
C THR A 205 -41.95 -28.12 -23.35
N TYR A 206 -42.83 -27.36 -22.77
CA TYR A 206 -42.88 -27.12 -21.34
C TYR A 206 -44.06 -27.89 -20.71
N LEU A 207 -43.81 -28.51 -19.54
CA LEU A 207 -44.79 -29.22 -18.75
C LEU A 207 -44.79 -28.70 -17.33
N GLN A 208 -45.95 -28.26 -16.85
CA GLN A 208 -46.17 -27.90 -15.47
C GLN A 208 -46.94 -29.04 -14.78
N THR A 209 -46.34 -29.65 -13.77
CA THR A 209 -46.89 -30.76 -13.01
C THR A 209 -46.68 -30.61 -11.51
N ASP A 210 -47.59 -31.15 -10.69
CA ASP A 210 -47.46 -31.30 -9.24
C ASP A 210 -46.98 -32.72 -8.86
N ALA A 211 -46.64 -33.55 -9.79
CA ALA A 211 -46.11 -34.89 -9.55
C ALA A 211 -44.76 -34.83 -8.82
N ARG A 212 -44.55 -35.74 -7.86
CA ARG A 212 -43.27 -35.85 -7.14
C ARG A 212 -42.13 -36.37 -8.02
N GLU A 213 -42.47 -37.13 -9.03
CA GLU A 213 -41.54 -37.65 -10.04
C GLU A 213 -41.94 -37.09 -11.40
N LEU A 214 -40.96 -36.76 -12.22
CA LEU A 214 -41.23 -36.26 -13.59
C LEU A 214 -41.86 -37.38 -14.41
N PRO A 215 -43.01 -37.13 -15.06
CA PRO A 215 -43.60 -38.13 -15.96
C PRO A 215 -42.74 -38.32 -17.24
N ALA A 216 -42.66 -39.53 -17.72
CA ALA A 216 -42.08 -39.80 -19.04
C ALA A 216 -43.03 -39.29 -20.14
N LEU A 217 -42.46 -38.49 -21.06
CA LEU A 217 -43.21 -37.98 -22.19
C LEU A 217 -42.87 -38.85 -23.41
N TYR A 218 -43.86 -39.29 -24.14
CA TYR A 218 -43.75 -40.03 -25.40
C TYR A 218 -44.53 -39.30 -26.46
N GLU A 219 -43.95 -39.27 -27.66
CA GLU A 219 -44.66 -38.86 -28.87
C GLU A 219 -45.33 -40.08 -29.48
N GLU A 220 -46.62 -40.04 -29.65
CA GLU A 220 -47.36 -41.05 -30.41
C GLU A 220 -47.28 -40.67 -31.88
N LYS A 221 -46.60 -41.48 -32.69
CA LYS A 221 -46.54 -41.31 -34.14
C LYS A 221 -47.64 -42.17 -34.77
N ASP A 222 -48.51 -41.53 -35.55
CA ASP A 222 -49.49 -42.19 -36.40
C ASP A 222 -48.81 -43.03 -37.48
#